data_e959d179d7108eeb120cbfb229284c8f
#
_entry.id   e959d179d7108eeb120cbfb229284c8f
#
_cell.length_a   1.000
_cell.length_b   1.000
_cell.length_c   1.000
_cell.angle_alpha   90.00
_cell.angle_beta   90.00
_cell.angle_gamma   90.00
#
_symmetry.space_group_name_H-M   'P 1'
#
loop_
_entity.id
_entity.type
_entity.pdbx_description
1 polymer ?
#
loop_
_entity_poly.entity_id
_entity_poly.type
_entity_poly.pdbx_seq_one_letter_code
_entity_poly.pdbx_strand_id
1 'polypeptide(L)'
;MNYLNKKSIEDIDVSGKRVLVRCDFNVPFDAEGNITDPKRINESLKTIKYLINKNAKVILCSHLGRPKGEFNMKFSLVPVAQYLSKALGQEVKMAKDVIGDSAKSIASSLKEGEVELLENVRFHKEEEQNDPNFAKELASLAEVYVNDAFGTAHRAHASTAGVAKYLPAVCGYLIQKEISVMGNALSNPKRPFVAILGGAKVYDKIGVINNLIDKVDTLIIGGGMAYTFMNALGYSIGTSICESDKVGLARDMMAKAKEKNLKFIIPVDNKVGLEYDPNTEAKVVDSDKIPEGWMGLDIGPKTAKMFSEAIEGAGTVVWNGPMGVSEWDNFAFGTNEIAKAVANSGAISIIGGGDSAAAVEKLGFAEKMTHISTGGGASLMFLEGKVLPGVDCLLDK
;
A
#
# COMPACT_ATOMS: atom_id res chain seq x y z
N MET A 1 -14.83 -7.35 -8.88
CA MET A 1 -14.27 -6.17 -9.57
C MET A 1 -13.01 -6.61 -10.32
N ASN A 2 -12.95 -6.38 -11.61
CA ASN A 2 -11.85 -6.87 -12.43
C ASN A 2 -11.10 -5.70 -13.08
N TYR A 3 -9.98 -5.27 -12.45
CA TYR A 3 -9.12 -4.22 -13.01
C TYR A 3 -8.06 -4.74 -13.99
N LEU A 4 -8.02 -6.04 -14.27
CA LEU A 4 -7.05 -6.65 -15.19
C LEU A 4 -7.22 -6.16 -16.64
N ASN A 5 -8.38 -5.59 -16.97
CA ASN A 5 -8.71 -5.08 -18.30
C ASN A 5 -8.46 -3.57 -18.47
N LYS A 6 -7.80 -2.90 -17.53
CA LYS A 6 -7.49 -1.46 -17.65
C LYS A 6 -6.42 -1.19 -18.70
N LYS A 7 -6.64 -0.14 -19.51
CA LYS A 7 -5.62 0.35 -20.45
C LYS A 7 -4.41 0.91 -19.73
N SER A 8 -3.24 0.66 -20.27
CA SER A 8 -1.97 1.24 -19.83
C SER A 8 -1.45 2.28 -20.84
N ILE A 9 -0.33 2.91 -20.49
CA ILE A 9 0.40 3.83 -21.38
C ILE A 9 0.80 3.18 -22.70
N GLU A 10 0.87 1.86 -22.79
CA GLU A 10 1.18 1.13 -24.03
C GLU A 10 -0.03 1.00 -24.97
N ASP A 11 -1.23 1.20 -24.44
CA ASP A 11 -2.50 1.04 -25.17
C ASP A 11 -3.02 2.36 -25.76
N ILE A 12 -2.26 3.46 -25.67
CA ILE A 12 -2.64 4.79 -26.16
C ILE A 12 -1.46 5.48 -26.84
N ASP A 13 -1.74 6.24 -27.90
CA ASP A 13 -0.72 7.08 -28.54
C ASP A 13 -0.47 8.34 -27.72
N VAL A 14 0.78 8.55 -27.30
CA VAL A 14 1.24 9.68 -26.53
C VAL A 14 2.22 10.58 -27.27
N SER A 15 2.63 10.20 -28.49
CA SER A 15 3.63 10.91 -29.26
C SER A 15 3.20 12.35 -29.59
N GLY A 16 4.04 13.32 -29.24
CA GLY A 16 3.79 14.74 -29.45
C GLY A 16 2.70 15.33 -28.54
N LYS A 17 2.07 14.55 -27.67
CA LYS A 17 1.00 14.97 -26.78
C LYS A 17 1.51 15.39 -25.42
N ARG A 18 0.82 16.35 -24.82
CA ARG A 18 1.00 16.69 -23.42
C ARG A 18 0.30 15.63 -22.56
N VAL A 19 1.07 15.00 -21.68
CA VAL A 19 0.62 13.88 -20.83
C VAL A 19 0.76 14.29 -19.37
N LEU A 20 -0.35 14.39 -18.67
CA LEU A 20 -0.40 14.63 -17.23
C LEU A 20 -0.24 13.29 -16.51
N VAL A 21 0.84 13.14 -15.74
CA VAL A 21 1.16 11.94 -14.98
C VAL A 21 1.02 12.20 -13.50
N ARG A 22 0.08 11.50 -12.84
CA ARG A 22 -0.04 11.54 -11.39
C ARG A 22 0.93 10.53 -10.77
N CYS A 23 1.93 11.05 -10.09
CA CYS A 23 2.95 10.28 -9.38
C CYS A 23 2.75 10.33 -7.86
N ASP A 24 3.44 9.49 -7.14
CA ASP A 24 3.56 9.56 -5.68
C ASP A 24 5.00 9.94 -5.32
N PHE A 25 5.22 11.23 -5.11
CA PHE A 25 6.49 11.82 -4.69
C PHE A 25 6.46 12.24 -3.21
N ASN A 26 5.56 11.65 -2.44
CA ASN A 26 5.48 11.88 -1.00
C ASN A 26 6.60 11.13 -0.28
N VAL A 27 7.80 11.67 -0.37
CA VAL A 27 9.04 11.12 0.18
C VAL A 27 9.42 11.82 1.49
N PRO A 28 10.17 11.15 2.38
CA PRO A 28 10.64 11.74 3.62
C PRO A 28 11.84 12.66 3.39
N PHE A 29 11.95 13.68 4.26
CA PHE A 29 13.05 14.65 4.29
C PHE A 29 13.72 14.68 5.66
N ASP A 30 15.02 15.00 5.69
CA ASP A 30 15.72 15.33 6.93
C ASP A 30 15.44 16.78 7.37
N ALA A 31 16.04 17.18 8.50
CA ALA A 31 15.88 18.53 9.03
C ALA A 31 16.45 19.62 8.12
N GLU A 32 17.42 19.27 7.26
CA GLU A 32 18.08 20.15 6.30
C GLU A 32 17.33 20.23 4.95
N GLY A 33 16.24 19.46 4.79
CA GLY A 33 15.42 19.45 3.59
C GLY A 33 15.94 18.53 2.47
N ASN A 34 16.81 17.57 2.79
CA ASN A 34 17.26 16.56 1.83
C ASN A 34 16.33 15.35 1.84
N ILE A 35 16.13 14.76 0.68
CA ILE A 35 15.37 13.51 0.53
C ILE A 35 16.17 12.36 1.17
N THR A 36 15.58 11.71 2.17
CA THR A 36 16.23 10.60 2.91
C THR A 36 15.95 9.23 2.30
N ASP A 37 14.81 9.09 1.60
CA ASP A 37 14.44 7.88 0.88
C ASP A 37 13.79 8.23 -0.45
N PRO A 38 14.49 8.06 -1.60
CA PRO A 38 13.97 8.39 -2.92
C PRO A 38 13.20 7.23 -3.58
N LYS A 39 12.89 6.15 -2.87
CA LYS A 39 12.32 4.92 -3.45
C LYS A 39 11.09 5.20 -4.33
N ARG A 40 10.13 5.98 -3.84
CA ARG A 40 8.90 6.31 -4.60
C ARG A 40 9.18 7.06 -5.88
N ILE A 41 10.16 7.98 -5.87
CA ILE A 41 10.56 8.70 -7.08
C ILE A 41 11.18 7.73 -8.08
N ASN A 42 12.10 6.88 -7.62
CA ASN A 42 12.79 5.90 -8.47
C ASN A 42 11.81 4.92 -9.12
N GLU A 43 10.79 4.50 -8.40
CA GLU A 43 9.75 3.59 -8.92
C GLU A 43 8.93 4.24 -10.06
N SER A 44 8.75 5.55 -10.05
CA SER A 44 8.07 6.30 -11.11
C SER A 44 8.89 6.45 -12.39
N LEU A 45 10.22 6.28 -12.32
CA LEU A 45 11.12 6.56 -13.46
C LEU A 45 10.83 5.70 -14.67
N LYS A 46 10.39 4.47 -14.51
CA LYS A 46 10.06 3.58 -15.63
C LYS A 46 8.95 4.16 -16.52
N THR A 47 7.88 4.65 -15.91
CA THR A 47 6.77 5.30 -16.60
C THR A 47 7.21 6.61 -17.25
N ILE A 48 7.95 7.45 -16.52
CA ILE A 48 8.42 8.75 -17.02
C ILE A 48 9.35 8.56 -18.21
N LYS A 49 10.33 7.66 -18.12
CA LYS A 49 11.28 7.35 -19.21
C LYS A 49 10.57 6.76 -20.44
N TYR A 50 9.56 5.91 -20.26
CA TYR A 50 8.76 5.41 -21.37
C TYR A 50 8.11 6.55 -22.15
N LEU A 51 7.46 7.48 -21.44
CA LEU A 51 6.79 8.62 -22.05
C LEU A 51 7.77 9.55 -22.77
N ILE A 52 8.94 9.82 -22.17
CA ILE A 52 10.02 10.59 -22.81
C ILE A 52 10.46 9.91 -24.10
N ASN A 53 10.70 8.60 -24.06
CA ASN A 53 11.16 7.82 -25.22
C ASN A 53 10.10 7.71 -26.34
N LYS A 54 8.83 7.93 -26.00
CA LYS A 54 7.71 8.00 -26.94
C LYS A 54 7.43 9.43 -27.43
N ASN A 55 8.35 10.36 -27.19
CA ASN A 55 8.24 11.76 -27.59
C ASN A 55 7.03 12.50 -27.00
N ALA A 56 6.55 12.07 -25.84
CA ALA A 56 5.53 12.80 -25.12
C ALA A 56 6.09 14.09 -24.51
N LYS A 57 5.22 15.05 -24.26
CA LYS A 57 5.49 16.24 -23.45
C LYS A 57 4.96 15.96 -22.06
N VAL A 58 5.84 15.72 -21.09
CA VAL A 58 5.49 15.12 -19.80
C VAL A 58 5.25 16.19 -18.75
N ILE A 59 4.07 16.14 -18.11
CA ILE A 59 3.69 17.03 -17.02
C ILE A 59 3.43 16.16 -15.78
N LEU A 60 4.30 16.25 -14.78
CA LEU A 60 4.21 15.47 -13.55
C LEU A 60 3.46 16.26 -12.48
N CYS A 61 2.62 15.57 -11.71
CA CYS A 61 1.98 16.13 -10.53
C CYS A 61 1.99 15.13 -9.36
N SER A 62 2.07 15.64 -8.16
CA SER A 62 2.06 14.85 -6.93
C SER A 62 1.65 15.71 -5.74
N HIS A 63 1.25 15.03 -4.67
CA HIS A 63 1.18 15.64 -3.34
C HIS A 63 2.51 15.41 -2.59
N LEU A 64 2.72 16.20 -1.56
CA LEU A 64 3.77 16.04 -0.56
C LEU A 64 3.23 16.49 0.80
N GLY A 65 3.21 15.58 1.77
CA GLY A 65 2.75 15.87 3.12
C GLY A 65 1.28 16.35 3.19
N ARG A 66 1.00 17.17 4.19
CA ARG A 66 -0.35 17.69 4.48
C ARG A 66 -0.33 19.20 4.71
N PRO A 67 -0.21 20.01 3.66
CA PRO A 67 -0.16 21.46 3.76
C PRO A 67 -1.53 22.11 4.02
N LYS A 68 -2.61 21.33 4.06
CA LYS A 68 -3.98 21.77 4.39
C LYS A 68 -4.56 22.85 3.46
N GLY A 69 -4.22 22.78 2.18
CA GLY A 69 -4.74 23.72 1.17
C GLY A 69 -4.05 25.07 1.13
N GLU A 70 -2.86 25.18 1.73
CA GLU A 70 -2.09 26.42 1.78
C GLU A 70 -0.68 26.20 1.25
N PHE A 71 -0.14 27.23 0.61
CA PHE A 71 1.25 27.22 0.16
C PHE A 71 2.20 27.24 1.37
N ASN A 72 3.13 26.28 1.39
CA ASN A 72 4.16 26.19 2.41
C ASN A 72 5.43 25.58 1.81
N MET A 73 6.53 26.33 1.81
CA MET A 73 7.82 25.88 1.25
C MET A 73 8.31 24.56 1.80
N LYS A 74 7.98 24.20 3.04
CA LYS A 74 8.31 22.90 3.64
C LYS A 74 7.75 21.73 2.83
N PHE A 75 6.66 21.93 2.12
CA PHE A 75 5.98 20.93 1.31
C PHE A 75 6.12 21.19 -0.19
N SER A 76 7.08 22.03 -0.60
CA SER A 76 7.38 22.27 -2.02
C SER A 76 8.01 21.05 -2.67
N LEU A 77 7.68 20.79 -3.92
CA LEU A 77 8.26 19.73 -4.74
C LEU A 77 9.58 20.13 -5.43
N VAL A 78 10.13 21.31 -5.15
CA VAL A 78 11.40 21.76 -5.73
C VAL A 78 12.54 20.74 -5.50
N PRO A 79 12.75 20.16 -4.29
CA PRO A 79 13.77 19.14 -4.09
C PRO A 79 13.54 17.88 -4.95
N VAL A 80 12.28 17.53 -5.20
CA VAL A 80 11.92 16.40 -6.08
C VAL A 80 12.29 16.71 -7.53
N ALA A 81 12.03 17.93 -8.01
CA ALA A 81 12.45 18.37 -9.35
C ALA A 81 13.96 18.28 -9.55
N GLN A 82 14.74 18.67 -8.54
CA GLN A 82 16.19 18.58 -8.56
C GLN A 82 16.67 17.13 -8.62
N TYR A 83 16.07 16.25 -7.82
CA TYR A 83 16.38 14.82 -7.85
C TYR A 83 16.04 14.19 -9.20
N LEU A 84 14.84 14.45 -9.72
CA LEU A 84 14.40 13.97 -11.03
C LEU A 84 15.30 14.43 -12.17
N SER A 85 15.76 15.69 -12.14
CA SER A 85 16.67 16.23 -13.16
C SER A 85 17.97 15.43 -13.22
N LYS A 86 18.51 15.06 -12.07
CA LYS A 86 19.71 14.20 -11.99
C LYS A 86 19.41 12.77 -12.48
N ALA A 87 18.32 12.20 -12.03
CA ALA A 87 17.94 10.83 -12.37
C ALA A 87 17.60 10.64 -13.86
N LEU A 88 17.03 11.66 -14.49
CA LEU A 88 16.68 11.66 -15.91
C LEU A 88 17.81 12.15 -16.83
N GLY A 89 18.85 12.79 -16.27
CA GLY A 89 19.94 13.39 -17.05
C GLY A 89 19.50 14.57 -17.91
N GLN A 90 18.40 15.22 -17.56
CA GLN A 90 17.87 16.41 -18.23
C GLN A 90 17.13 17.30 -17.23
N GLU A 91 16.97 18.58 -17.59
CA GLU A 91 16.21 19.53 -16.76
C GLU A 91 14.75 19.10 -16.63
N VAL A 92 14.25 19.06 -15.41
CA VAL A 92 12.83 19.03 -15.09
C VAL A 92 12.41 20.46 -14.78
N LYS A 93 11.54 21.03 -15.63
CA LYS A 93 11.07 22.41 -15.50
C LYS A 93 10.08 22.52 -14.37
N MET A 94 10.46 23.19 -13.29
CA MET A 94 9.62 23.33 -12.09
C MET A 94 8.66 24.51 -12.24
N ALA A 95 7.35 24.23 -12.20
CA ALA A 95 6.32 25.26 -12.12
C ALA A 95 6.26 25.87 -10.71
N LYS A 96 5.86 27.13 -10.63
CA LYS A 96 5.67 27.84 -9.34
C LYS A 96 4.27 27.63 -8.75
N ASP A 97 3.37 27.03 -9.51
CA ASP A 97 1.98 26.79 -9.16
C ASP A 97 1.49 25.45 -9.74
N VAL A 98 0.22 25.15 -9.58
CA VAL A 98 -0.42 23.91 -10.06
C VAL A 98 -1.25 24.14 -11.31
N ILE A 99 -2.11 25.18 -11.30
CA ILE A 99 -3.06 25.51 -12.38
C ILE A 99 -2.94 26.97 -12.82
N GLY A 100 -1.96 27.68 -12.33
CA GLY A 100 -1.75 29.11 -12.61
C GLY A 100 -0.92 29.34 -13.88
N ASP A 101 -0.49 30.59 -14.04
CA ASP A 101 0.21 31.06 -15.23
C ASP A 101 1.55 30.36 -15.43
N SER A 102 2.28 30.04 -14.36
CA SER A 102 3.56 29.35 -14.45
C SER A 102 3.38 27.94 -15.04
N ALA A 103 2.45 27.15 -14.49
CA ALA A 103 2.14 25.82 -14.98
C ALA A 103 1.68 25.84 -16.45
N LYS A 104 0.76 26.74 -16.80
CA LYS A 104 0.23 26.89 -18.15
C LYS A 104 1.30 27.30 -19.17
N SER A 105 2.15 28.26 -18.81
CA SER A 105 3.22 28.75 -19.68
C SER A 105 4.25 27.67 -19.97
N ILE A 106 4.71 26.92 -18.96
CA ILE A 106 5.66 25.84 -19.14
C ILE A 106 5.03 24.73 -19.98
N ALA A 107 3.81 24.27 -19.61
CA ALA A 107 3.10 23.21 -20.34
C ALA A 107 2.96 23.51 -21.84
N SER A 108 2.59 24.74 -22.18
CA SER A 108 2.41 25.17 -23.59
C SER A 108 3.73 25.26 -24.36
N SER A 109 4.85 25.45 -23.69
CA SER A 109 6.18 25.59 -24.28
C SER A 109 6.98 24.30 -24.33
N LEU A 110 6.49 23.21 -23.73
CA LEU A 110 7.19 21.91 -23.72
C LEU A 110 7.42 21.40 -25.13
N LYS A 111 8.63 20.93 -25.38
CA LYS A 111 9.00 20.14 -26.56
C LYS A 111 8.87 18.65 -26.27
N GLU A 112 8.85 17.86 -27.31
CA GLU A 112 8.83 16.39 -27.19
C GLU A 112 10.02 15.90 -26.34
N GLY A 113 9.73 15.03 -25.37
CA GLY A 113 10.70 14.48 -24.42
C GLY A 113 11.03 15.41 -23.23
N GLU A 114 10.55 16.64 -23.22
CA GLU A 114 10.73 17.53 -22.07
C GLU A 114 9.75 17.23 -20.94
N VAL A 115 10.13 17.61 -19.73
CA VAL A 115 9.41 17.29 -18.49
C VAL A 115 9.16 18.56 -17.67
N GLU A 116 7.92 18.77 -17.27
CA GLU A 116 7.49 19.74 -16.27
C GLU A 116 7.11 19.01 -14.96
N LEU A 117 7.39 19.61 -13.81
CA LEU A 117 6.82 19.22 -12.53
C LEU A 117 5.99 20.37 -11.98
N LEU A 118 4.71 20.13 -11.73
CA LEU A 118 3.82 21.07 -11.06
C LEU A 118 4.17 21.17 -9.58
N GLU A 119 3.79 22.26 -8.94
CA GLU A 119 3.90 22.39 -7.48
C GLU A 119 2.89 21.48 -6.79
N ASN A 120 3.05 21.25 -5.47
CA ASN A 120 2.25 20.34 -4.68
C ASN A 120 0.74 20.59 -4.87
N VAL A 121 0.04 19.57 -5.38
CA VAL A 121 -1.41 19.68 -5.65
C VAL A 121 -2.24 19.97 -4.40
N ARG A 122 -1.75 19.58 -3.22
CA ARG A 122 -2.40 19.84 -1.92
C ARG A 122 -2.19 21.25 -1.39
N PHE A 123 -1.51 22.13 -2.12
CA PHE A 123 -1.56 23.56 -1.85
C PHE A 123 -2.94 24.14 -2.18
N HIS A 124 -3.76 23.39 -2.90
CA HIS A 124 -5.16 23.68 -3.16
C HIS A 124 -6.06 22.75 -2.35
N LYS A 125 -6.96 23.32 -1.54
CA LYS A 125 -7.96 22.54 -0.79
C LYS A 125 -8.92 21.75 -1.72
N GLU A 126 -9.11 22.27 -2.93
CA GLU A 126 -9.94 21.70 -3.99
C GLU A 126 -9.43 20.34 -4.46
N GLU A 127 -8.15 20.02 -4.29
CA GLU A 127 -7.58 18.72 -4.63
C GLU A 127 -8.26 17.60 -3.82
N GLU A 128 -8.23 17.71 -2.49
CA GLU A 128 -8.80 16.67 -1.61
C GLU A 128 -10.33 16.67 -1.63
N GLN A 129 -10.97 17.76 -2.03
CA GLN A 129 -12.41 17.87 -2.22
C GLN A 129 -12.89 17.27 -3.56
N ASN A 130 -11.95 16.88 -4.43
CA ASN A 130 -12.26 16.47 -5.81
C ASN A 130 -13.12 17.51 -6.55
N ASP A 131 -12.78 18.79 -6.39
CA ASP A 131 -13.53 19.89 -7.00
C ASP A 131 -13.50 19.79 -8.53
N PRO A 132 -14.67 19.83 -9.20
CA PRO A 132 -14.74 19.68 -10.65
C PRO A 132 -14.03 20.80 -11.43
N ASN A 133 -14.08 22.04 -10.96
CA ASN A 133 -13.43 23.16 -11.63
C ASN A 133 -11.92 23.06 -11.53
N PHE A 134 -11.39 22.71 -10.35
CA PHE A 134 -9.97 22.46 -10.15
C PHE A 134 -9.49 21.30 -11.03
N ALA A 135 -10.23 20.19 -11.05
CA ALA A 135 -9.90 19.04 -11.91
C ALA A 135 -9.91 19.42 -13.40
N LYS A 136 -10.87 20.22 -13.85
CA LYS A 136 -10.94 20.72 -15.23
C LYS A 136 -9.76 21.63 -15.58
N GLU A 137 -9.39 22.53 -14.69
CA GLU A 137 -8.21 23.40 -14.87
C GLU A 137 -6.92 22.59 -14.95
N LEU A 138 -6.75 21.61 -14.06
CA LEU A 138 -5.60 20.69 -14.10
C LEU A 138 -5.57 19.88 -15.40
N ALA A 139 -6.70 19.35 -15.84
CA ALA A 139 -6.84 18.60 -17.08
C ALA A 139 -6.55 19.45 -18.33
N SER A 140 -6.82 20.77 -18.27
CA SER A 140 -6.57 21.68 -19.39
C SER A 140 -5.10 21.78 -19.80
N LEU A 141 -4.17 21.39 -18.91
CA LEU A 141 -2.75 21.39 -19.20
C LEU A 141 -2.34 20.30 -20.19
N ALA A 142 -3.13 19.25 -20.38
CA ALA A 142 -2.76 18.06 -21.09
C ALA A 142 -3.85 17.52 -22.02
N GLU A 143 -3.50 16.48 -22.78
CA GLU A 143 -4.36 15.79 -23.75
C GLU A 143 -4.61 14.33 -23.33
N VAL A 144 -3.76 13.78 -22.45
CA VAL A 144 -3.86 12.43 -21.91
C VAL A 144 -3.54 12.48 -20.42
N TYR A 145 -4.24 11.69 -19.63
CA TYR A 145 -3.96 11.50 -18.20
C TYR A 145 -3.44 10.08 -17.92
N VAL A 146 -2.37 10.02 -17.15
CA VAL A 146 -1.78 8.77 -16.66
C VAL A 146 -1.78 8.75 -15.14
N ASN A 147 -2.41 7.75 -14.54
CA ASN A 147 -2.28 7.52 -13.10
C ASN A 147 -1.19 6.47 -12.84
N ASP A 148 -0.16 6.87 -12.12
CA ASP A 148 0.95 5.99 -11.70
C ASP A 148 1.14 5.99 -10.16
N ALA A 149 0.17 6.52 -9.42
CA ALA A 149 0.19 6.69 -7.98
C ALA A 149 -0.75 5.70 -7.30
N PHE A 150 -0.35 4.43 -7.18
CA PHE A 150 -1.19 3.41 -6.56
C PHE A 150 -1.48 3.72 -5.08
N GLY A 151 -0.52 4.25 -4.34
CA GLY A 151 -0.68 4.59 -2.91
C GLY A 151 -1.81 5.57 -2.61
N THR A 152 -2.22 6.38 -3.59
CA THR A 152 -3.34 7.33 -3.48
C THR A 152 -4.58 6.93 -4.26
N ALA A 153 -4.55 5.79 -4.95
CA ALA A 153 -5.64 5.35 -5.83
C ALA A 153 -6.95 5.04 -5.10
N HIS A 154 -6.90 4.83 -3.78
CA HIS A 154 -8.07 4.61 -2.92
C HIS A 154 -8.84 5.90 -2.61
N ARG A 155 -8.32 7.07 -3.00
CA ARG A 155 -8.91 8.38 -2.73
C ARG A 155 -9.43 9.03 -4.01
N ALA A 156 -10.67 9.49 -3.98
CA ALA A 156 -11.26 10.24 -5.08
C ALA A 156 -10.86 11.73 -4.97
N HIS A 157 -9.60 12.05 -5.25
CA HIS A 157 -9.10 13.42 -5.32
C HIS A 157 -9.10 13.94 -6.75
N ALA A 158 -8.96 15.25 -6.94
CA ALA A 158 -8.99 15.86 -8.27
C ALA A 158 -7.90 15.28 -9.19
N SER A 159 -6.64 15.19 -8.71
CA SER A 159 -5.51 14.69 -9.49
C SER A 159 -5.47 13.15 -9.62
N THR A 160 -6.20 12.40 -8.81
CA THR A 160 -6.22 10.94 -8.84
C THR A 160 -7.42 10.35 -9.59
N ALA A 161 -8.54 11.04 -9.59
CA ALA A 161 -9.79 10.56 -10.21
C ALA A 161 -10.52 11.65 -11.01
N GLY A 162 -10.62 12.86 -10.48
CA GLY A 162 -11.42 13.93 -11.09
C GLY A 162 -11.01 14.29 -12.52
N VAL A 163 -9.71 14.35 -12.80
CA VAL A 163 -9.17 14.66 -14.13
C VAL A 163 -9.57 13.64 -15.21
N ALA A 164 -9.86 12.42 -14.84
CA ALA A 164 -10.28 11.37 -15.77
C ALA A 164 -11.66 11.63 -16.41
N LYS A 165 -12.43 12.58 -15.89
CA LYS A 165 -13.68 13.04 -16.51
C LYS A 165 -13.44 13.90 -17.74
N TYR A 166 -12.26 14.48 -17.87
CA TYR A 166 -11.92 15.47 -18.90
C TYR A 166 -10.85 15.00 -19.88
N LEU A 167 -10.13 13.93 -19.60
CA LEU A 167 -9.06 13.39 -20.41
C LEU A 167 -9.19 11.89 -20.58
N PRO A 168 -8.76 11.33 -21.72
CA PRO A 168 -8.51 9.90 -21.81
C PRO A 168 -7.51 9.49 -20.72
N ALA A 169 -7.87 8.50 -19.90
CA ALA A 169 -7.15 8.13 -18.69
C ALA A 169 -6.67 6.68 -18.75
N VAL A 170 -5.39 6.46 -18.55
CA VAL A 170 -4.77 5.13 -18.56
C VAL A 170 -3.83 4.97 -17.35
N CYS A 171 -3.41 3.75 -17.04
CA CYS A 171 -2.45 3.52 -15.96
C CYS A 171 -1.00 3.56 -16.45
N GLY A 172 -0.11 4.02 -15.57
CA GLY A 172 1.32 3.81 -15.69
C GLY A 172 1.73 2.42 -15.24
N TYR A 173 3.03 2.11 -15.33
CA TYR A 173 3.57 0.79 -15.01
C TYR A 173 3.42 0.39 -13.54
N LEU A 174 3.44 1.35 -12.59
CA LEU A 174 3.25 1.04 -11.17
C LEU A 174 1.84 0.52 -10.91
N ILE A 175 0.82 1.24 -11.34
CA ILE A 175 -0.57 0.79 -11.19
C ILE A 175 -0.80 -0.50 -11.96
N GLN A 176 -0.29 -0.62 -13.20
CA GLN A 176 -0.42 -1.83 -13.99
C GLN A 176 0.12 -3.07 -13.26
N LYS A 177 1.30 -2.95 -12.65
CA LYS A 177 1.91 -4.03 -11.86
C LYS A 177 1.06 -4.39 -10.65
N GLU A 178 0.65 -3.39 -9.86
CA GLU A 178 -0.15 -3.59 -8.65
C GLU A 178 -1.48 -4.30 -8.98
N ILE A 179 -2.25 -3.80 -9.94
CA ILE A 179 -3.54 -4.39 -10.29
C ILE A 179 -3.40 -5.75 -10.98
N SER A 180 -2.35 -6.00 -11.75
CA SER A 180 -2.14 -7.30 -12.39
C SER A 180 -1.74 -8.36 -11.37
N VAL A 181 -0.78 -8.08 -10.50
CA VAL A 181 -0.31 -9.06 -9.51
C VAL A 181 -1.39 -9.38 -8.48
N MET A 182 -2.00 -8.36 -7.85
CA MET A 182 -3.06 -8.59 -6.88
C MET A 182 -4.35 -9.12 -7.52
N GLY A 183 -4.71 -8.61 -8.69
CA GLY A 183 -5.90 -9.05 -9.41
C GLY A 183 -5.82 -10.54 -9.80
N ASN A 184 -4.69 -10.99 -10.31
CA ASN A 184 -4.48 -12.40 -10.62
C ASN A 184 -4.49 -13.27 -9.37
N ALA A 185 -3.84 -12.83 -8.28
CA ALA A 185 -3.84 -13.57 -7.03
C ALA A 185 -5.24 -13.75 -6.45
N LEU A 186 -6.13 -12.76 -6.58
CA LEU A 186 -7.49 -12.84 -6.04
C LEU A 186 -8.46 -13.58 -6.97
N SER A 187 -8.29 -13.47 -8.30
CA SER A 187 -9.22 -14.06 -9.26
C SER A 187 -8.85 -15.48 -9.71
N ASN A 188 -7.57 -15.78 -9.77
CA ASN A 188 -7.06 -17.09 -10.21
C ASN A 188 -5.78 -17.48 -9.43
N PRO A 189 -5.88 -17.67 -8.10
CA PRO A 189 -4.73 -17.99 -7.28
C PRO A 189 -4.15 -19.35 -7.61
N LYS A 190 -2.82 -19.47 -7.60
CA LYS A 190 -2.16 -20.75 -7.52
C LYS A 190 -2.36 -21.31 -6.12
N ARG A 191 -2.96 -22.50 -6.01
CA ARG A 191 -3.28 -23.10 -4.71
C ARG A 191 -2.16 -23.99 -4.17
N PRO A 192 -2.06 -24.19 -2.87
CA PRO A 192 -2.87 -23.58 -1.79
C PRO A 192 -2.70 -22.06 -1.70
N PHE A 193 -3.80 -21.34 -1.45
CA PHE A 193 -3.82 -19.91 -1.25
C PHE A 193 -3.86 -19.60 0.26
N VAL A 194 -2.81 -18.99 0.77
CA VAL A 194 -2.65 -18.62 2.18
C VAL A 194 -2.71 -17.11 2.33
N ALA A 195 -3.61 -16.64 3.20
CA ALA A 195 -3.64 -15.25 3.62
C ALA A 195 -3.11 -15.13 5.06
N ILE A 196 -2.28 -14.13 5.30
CA ILE A 196 -1.67 -13.82 6.60
C ILE A 196 -2.06 -12.39 6.95
N LEU A 197 -2.84 -12.24 8.00
CA LEU A 197 -3.32 -10.94 8.45
C LEU A 197 -2.85 -10.68 9.87
N GLY A 198 -2.29 -9.50 10.09
CA GLY A 198 -1.84 -9.01 11.38
C GLY A 198 -2.23 -7.56 11.60
N GLY A 199 -1.64 -6.95 12.62
CA GLY A 199 -1.96 -5.59 13.02
C GLY A 199 -2.74 -5.54 14.32
N ALA A 200 -3.10 -4.32 14.79
CA ALA A 200 -3.65 -4.13 16.13
C ALA A 200 -5.14 -4.40 16.22
N LYS A 201 -5.91 -4.16 15.16
CA LYS A 201 -7.38 -4.10 15.22
C LYS A 201 -8.07 -5.00 14.21
N VAL A 202 -9.07 -5.76 14.68
CA VAL A 202 -9.98 -6.53 13.81
C VAL A 202 -10.77 -5.61 12.90
N TYR A 203 -11.24 -4.46 13.42
CA TYR A 203 -12.02 -3.49 12.67
C TYR A 203 -11.37 -3.11 11.32
N ASP A 204 -10.08 -2.87 11.33
CA ASP A 204 -9.33 -2.48 10.14
C ASP A 204 -9.19 -3.61 9.10
N LYS A 205 -9.44 -4.85 9.48
CA LYS A 205 -9.28 -6.05 8.65
C LYS A 205 -10.60 -6.78 8.32
N ILE A 206 -11.74 -6.32 8.85
CA ILE A 206 -13.05 -6.97 8.64
C ILE A 206 -13.34 -7.17 7.14
N GLY A 207 -13.17 -6.12 6.37
CA GLY A 207 -13.43 -6.16 4.93
C GLY A 207 -12.50 -7.13 4.20
N VAL A 208 -11.23 -7.18 4.59
CA VAL A 208 -10.25 -8.11 4.03
C VAL A 208 -10.62 -9.55 4.37
N ILE A 209 -10.92 -9.84 5.63
CA ILE A 209 -11.32 -11.19 6.08
C ILE A 209 -12.57 -11.63 5.32
N ASN A 210 -13.60 -10.79 5.26
CA ASN A 210 -14.84 -11.12 4.55
C ASN A 210 -14.64 -11.40 3.07
N ASN A 211 -13.76 -10.67 2.41
CA ASN A 211 -13.47 -10.90 0.99
C ASN A 211 -12.59 -12.14 0.75
N LEU A 212 -11.64 -12.39 1.64
CA LEU A 212 -10.69 -13.50 1.48
C LEU A 212 -11.21 -14.84 1.98
N ILE A 213 -12.14 -14.85 2.94
CA ILE A 213 -12.65 -16.10 3.55
C ILE A 213 -13.29 -17.05 2.53
N ASP A 214 -13.79 -16.51 1.42
CA ASP A 214 -14.36 -17.30 0.32
C ASP A 214 -13.34 -17.69 -0.75
N LYS A 215 -12.08 -17.23 -0.64
CA LYS A 215 -11.06 -17.38 -1.69
C LYS A 215 -9.85 -18.19 -1.26
N VAL A 216 -9.51 -18.17 0.01
CA VAL A 216 -8.28 -18.78 0.55
C VAL A 216 -8.51 -20.19 1.05
N ASP A 217 -7.43 -20.98 1.08
CA ASP A 217 -7.42 -22.33 1.68
C ASP A 217 -7.03 -22.27 3.15
N THR A 218 -6.19 -21.29 3.51
CA THR A 218 -5.73 -21.05 4.88
C THR A 218 -5.75 -19.56 5.19
N LEU A 219 -6.29 -19.20 6.37
CA LEU A 219 -6.27 -17.85 6.90
C LEU A 219 -5.52 -17.85 8.24
N ILE A 220 -4.43 -17.10 8.29
CA ILE A 220 -3.57 -16.94 9.47
C ILE A 220 -3.84 -15.57 10.08
N ILE A 221 -4.18 -15.55 11.36
CA ILE A 221 -4.41 -14.33 12.13
C ILE A 221 -3.31 -14.18 13.17
N GLY A 222 -2.62 -13.06 13.14
CA GLY A 222 -1.60 -12.70 14.14
C GLY A 222 -1.72 -11.24 14.58
N GLY A 223 -0.71 -10.75 15.29
CA GLY A 223 -0.70 -9.39 15.80
C GLY A 223 -1.71 -9.13 16.92
N GLY A 224 -1.91 -7.87 17.27
CA GLY A 224 -2.82 -7.48 18.36
C GLY A 224 -4.28 -7.88 18.13
N MET A 225 -4.71 -7.93 16.87
CA MET A 225 -6.07 -8.37 16.52
C MET A 225 -6.37 -9.81 16.95
N ALA A 226 -5.37 -10.65 17.10
CA ALA A 226 -5.53 -12.05 17.49
C ALA A 226 -6.13 -12.18 18.91
N TYR A 227 -5.87 -11.23 19.80
CA TYR A 227 -6.41 -11.29 21.17
C TYR A 227 -7.93 -11.10 21.22
N THR A 228 -8.51 -10.38 20.27
CA THR A 228 -9.97 -10.31 20.12
C THR A 228 -10.55 -11.68 19.73
N PHE A 229 -9.88 -12.44 18.86
CA PHE A 229 -10.26 -13.81 18.51
C PHE A 229 -10.07 -14.78 19.70
N MET A 230 -8.99 -14.65 20.46
CA MET A 230 -8.75 -15.46 21.67
C MET A 230 -9.82 -15.20 22.72
N ASN A 231 -10.20 -13.94 22.93
CA ASN A 231 -11.29 -13.56 23.82
C ASN A 231 -12.62 -14.18 23.37
N ALA A 232 -12.89 -14.22 22.07
CA ALA A 232 -14.06 -14.87 21.48
C ALA A 232 -14.11 -16.39 21.77
N LEU A 233 -12.95 -17.03 21.96
CA LEU A 233 -12.83 -18.43 22.39
C LEU A 233 -12.98 -18.62 23.89
N GLY A 234 -13.12 -17.53 24.67
CA GLY A 234 -13.22 -17.57 26.14
C GLY A 234 -11.86 -17.59 26.85
N TYR A 235 -10.75 -17.29 26.13
CA TYR A 235 -9.43 -17.24 26.77
C TYR A 235 -9.28 -15.95 27.57
N SER A 236 -8.57 -16.03 28.68
CA SER A 236 -8.09 -14.87 29.41
C SER A 236 -6.90 -14.26 28.61
N ILE A 237 -7.00 -12.98 28.30
CA ILE A 237 -6.00 -12.25 27.52
C ILE A 237 -5.20 -11.23 28.33
N GLY A 238 -5.38 -11.20 29.67
CA GLY A 238 -4.73 -10.24 30.56
C GLY A 238 -5.08 -8.80 30.18
N THR A 239 -4.06 -7.97 30.08
CA THR A 239 -4.18 -6.57 29.64
C THR A 239 -3.91 -6.37 28.14
N SER A 240 -3.93 -7.45 27.35
CA SER A 240 -3.74 -7.39 25.91
C SER A 240 -4.77 -6.49 25.23
N ILE A 241 -4.37 -5.86 24.12
CA ILE A 241 -5.30 -5.10 23.29
C ILE A 241 -6.47 -5.98 22.85
N CYS A 242 -7.68 -5.47 22.99
CA CYS A 242 -8.89 -6.17 22.59
C CYS A 242 -9.98 -5.17 22.21
N GLU A 243 -10.63 -5.43 21.09
CA GLU A 243 -11.84 -4.72 20.69
C GLU A 243 -13.06 -5.47 21.23
N SER A 244 -13.48 -5.14 22.44
CA SER A 244 -14.56 -5.85 23.16
C SER A 244 -15.90 -5.83 22.40
N ASP A 245 -16.17 -4.78 21.64
CA ASP A 245 -17.34 -4.64 20.76
C ASP A 245 -17.26 -5.49 19.47
N LYS A 246 -16.09 -6.08 19.16
CA LYS A 246 -15.85 -6.93 17.99
C LYS A 246 -15.72 -8.42 18.33
N VAL A 247 -15.79 -8.80 19.59
CA VAL A 247 -15.68 -10.22 20.00
C VAL A 247 -16.75 -11.08 19.37
N GLY A 248 -18.00 -10.60 19.30
CA GLY A 248 -19.10 -11.29 18.61
C GLY A 248 -18.80 -11.50 17.13
N LEU A 249 -18.31 -10.47 16.45
CA LEU A 249 -17.93 -10.54 15.05
C LEU A 249 -16.78 -11.54 14.81
N ALA A 250 -15.76 -11.54 15.68
CA ALA A 250 -14.66 -12.50 15.61
C ALA A 250 -15.16 -13.95 15.72
N ARG A 251 -16.13 -14.19 16.61
CA ARG A 251 -16.79 -15.51 16.77
C ARG A 251 -17.52 -15.91 15.48
N ASP A 252 -18.26 -15.00 14.89
CA ASP A 252 -19.00 -15.26 13.64
C ASP A 252 -18.05 -15.55 12.47
N MET A 253 -16.91 -14.87 12.38
CA MET A 253 -15.89 -15.13 11.38
C MET A 253 -15.27 -16.52 11.52
N MET A 254 -14.96 -16.95 12.75
CA MET A 254 -14.45 -18.30 13.01
C MET A 254 -15.49 -19.38 12.68
N ALA A 255 -16.76 -19.14 13.00
CA ALA A 255 -17.85 -20.04 12.64
C ALA A 255 -18.01 -20.18 11.13
N LYS A 256 -18.00 -19.07 10.40
CA LYS A 256 -18.06 -19.06 8.93
C LYS A 256 -16.87 -19.81 8.30
N ALA A 257 -15.66 -19.62 8.84
CA ALA A 257 -14.49 -20.34 8.39
C ALA A 257 -14.65 -21.86 8.57
N LYS A 258 -15.20 -22.29 9.70
CA LYS A 258 -15.47 -23.71 9.99
C LYS A 258 -16.51 -24.30 9.04
N GLU A 259 -17.59 -23.59 8.77
CA GLU A 259 -18.63 -24.02 7.80
C GLU A 259 -18.05 -24.23 6.40
N LYS A 260 -17.06 -23.43 6.00
CA LYS A 260 -16.39 -23.49 4.71
C LYS A 260 -15.23 -24.48 4.66
N ASN A 261 -14.95 -25.20 5.74
CA ASN A 261 -13.76 -26.06 5.90
C ASN A 261 -12.45 -25.32 5.65
N LEU A 262 -12.41 -24.02 5.90
CA LEU A 262 -11.24 -23.19 5.82
C LEU A 262 -10.31 -23.46 7.00
N LYS A 263 -9.03 -23.64 6.75
CA LYS A 263 -8.02 -23.69 7.82
C LYS A 263 -7.82 -22.29 8.39
N PHE A 264 -8.48 -22.00 9.51
CA PHE A 264 -8.40 -20.74 10.22
C PHE A 264 -7.52 -20.93 11.45
N ILE A 265 -6.36 -20.29 11.52
CA ILE A 265 -5.39 -20.47 12.60
C ILE A 265 -5.04 -19.16 13.27
N ILE A 266 -5.01 -19.22 14.59
CA ILE A 266 -4.64 -18.12 15.49
C ILE A 266 -3.49 -18.57 16.40
N PRO A 267 -2.80 -17.67 17.10
CA PRO A 267 -1.69 -18.04 17.95
C PRO A 267 -2.06 -19.05 19.05
N VAL A 268 -1.19 -20.01 19.30
CA VAL A 268 -1.29 -21.02 20.38
C VAL A 268 -0.39 -20.68 21.57
N ASP A 269 0.61 -19.81 21.36
CA ASP A 269 1.43 -19.23 22.40
C ASP A 269 1.80 -17.79 22.05
N ASN A 270 2.18 -17.00 23.04
CA ASN A 270 2.47 -15.58 22.90
C ASN A 270 3.66 -15.20 23.76
N LYS A 271 4.44 -14.24 23.26
CA LYS A 271 5.40 -13.49 24.07
C LYS A 271 4.67 -12.31 24.69
N VAL A 272 4.58 -12.33 26.03
CA VAL A 272 3.84 -11.35 26.82
C VAL A 272 4.79 -10.46 27.62
N GLY A 273 4.41 -9.21 27.85
CA GLY A 273 5.12 -8.25 28.67
C GLY A 273 4.23 -7.66 29.74
N LEU A 274 4.85 -7.06 30.77
CA LEU A 274 4.13 -6.35 31.84
C LEU A 274 3.61 -4.99 31.40
N GLU A 275 4.36 -4.32 30.51
CA GLU A 275 4.06 -2.97 30.05
C GLU A 275 4.24 -2.88 28.55
N TYR A 276 3.59 -1.90 27.92
CA TYR A 276 3.83 -1.57 26.51
C TYR A 276 5.13 -0.76 26.37
N ASP A 277 6.25 -1.46 26.50
CA ASP A 277 7.62 -0.90 26.46
C ASP A 277 8.57 -1.91 25.81
N PRO A 278 9.52 -1.46 24.94
CA PRO A 278 10.45 -2.35 24.26
C PRO A 278 11.38 -3.13 25.20
N ASN A 279 11.58 -2.66 26.41
CA ASN A 279 12.44 -3.27 27.43
C ASN A 279 11.67 -3.90 28.61
N THR A 280 10.37 -4.08 28.45
CA THR A 280 9.54 -4.69 29.50
C THR A 280 10.01 -6.11 29.83
N GLU A 281 9.81 -6.54 31.08
CA GLU A 281 9.94 -7.95 31.43
C GLU A 281 8.99 -8.78 30.53
N ALA A 282 9.53 -9.83 29.95
CA ALA A 282 8.81 -10.64 28.98
C ALA A 282 8.97 -12.15 29.23
N LYS A 283 7.94 -12.90 28.89
CA LYS A 283 7.95 -14.37 28.92
C LYS A 283 7.04 -14.94 27.84
N VAL A 284 7.22 -16.22 27.52
CA VAL A 284 6.33 -16.96 26.61
C VAL A 284 5.33 -17.76 27.42
N VAL A 285 4.06 -17.65 27.04
CA VAL A 285 2.94 -18.38 27.67
C VAL A 285 2.02 -18.96 26.60
N ASP A 286 1.31 -20.03 26.92
CA ASP A 286 0.26 -20.55 26.06
C ASP A 286 -0.89 -19.54 25.94
N SER A 287 -1.58 -19.51 24.81
CA SER A 287 -2.59 -18.47 24.50
C SER A 287 -3.82 -18.50 25.44
N ASP A 288 -4.12 -19.66 26.01
CA ASP A 288 -5.19 -19.84 26.99
C ASP A 288 -4.74 -19.58 28.45
N LYS A 289 -3.49 -19.14 28.66
CA LYS A 289 -2.85 -18.96 29.97
C LYS A 289 -2.14 -17.61 30.13
N ILE A 290 -2.60 -16.58 29.45
CA ILE A 290 -2.04 -15.23 29.64
C ILE A 290 -2.41 -14.76 31.04
N PRO A 291 -1.42 -14.49 31.92
CA PRO A 291 -1.70 -14.08 33.27
C PRO A 291 -2.35 -12.70 33.38
N GLU A 292 -3.09 -12.47 34.42
CA GLU A 292 -3.58 -11.13 34.77
C GLU A 292 -2.40 -10.15 34.89
N GLY A 293 -2.58 -8.94 34.38
CA GLY A 293 -1.54 -7.90 34.37
C GLY A 293 -0.49 -8.02 33.26
N TRP A 294 -0.54 -9.08 32.46
CA TRP A 294 0.35 -9.27 31.31
C TRP A 294 -0.37 -9.02 29.98
N MET A 295 0.34 -8.50 29.01
CA MET A 295 -0.18 -8.24 27.65
C MET A 295 0.64 -8.97 26.60
N GLY A 296 -0.03 -9.47 25.58
CA GLY A 296 0.62 -10.04 24.42
C GLY A 296 1.27 -8.96 23.56
N LEU A 297 2.52 -9.19 23.16
CA LEU A 297 3.32 -8.26 22.35
C LEU A 297 3.93 -8.91 21.09
N ASP A 298 3.93 -10.25 21.03
CA ASP A 298 4.34 -11.01 19.85
C ASP A 298 3.75 -12.42 19.93
N ILE A 299 3.78 -13.16 18.82
CA ILE A 299 3.53 -14.60 18.81
C ILE A 299 4.70 -15.34 19.44
N GLY A 300 4.44 -16.52 20.00
CA GLY A 300 5.47 -17.39 20.56
C GLY A 300 6.08 -18.34 19.53
N PRO A 301 7.10 -19.14 19.93
CA PRO A 301 7.81 -20.03 19.04
C PRO A 301 6.95 -21.20 18.51
N LYS A 302 6.01 -21.72 19.30
CA LYS A 302 5.07 -22.76 18.84
C LYS A 302 4.18 -22.23 17.71
N THR A 303 3.68 -21.00 17.87
CA THR A 303 2.87 -20.32 16.87
C THR A 303 3.66 -20.04 15.61
N ALA A 304 4.88 -19.51 15.71
CA ALA A 304 5.74 -19.22 14.59
C ALA A 304 6.02 -20.49 13.76
N LYS A 305 6.28 -21.60 14.43
CA LYS A 305 6.44 -22.91 13.77
C LYS A 305 5.18 -23.36 13.05
N MET A 306 4.04 -23.33 13.73
CA MET A 306 2.74 -23.73 13.16
C MET A 306 2.36 -22.85 11.95
N PHE A 307 2.58 -21.54 12.02
CA PHE A 307 2.32 -20.63 10.92
C PHE A 307 3.26 -20.90 9.75
N SER A 308 4.55 -21.13 10.02
CA SER A 308 5.55 -21.45 8.99
C SER A 308 5.20 -22.74 8.25
N GLU A 309 4.78 -23.78 8.97
CA GLU A 309 4.31 -25.04 8.40
C GLU A 309 3.06 -24.86 7.52
N ALA A 310 2.15 -23.95 7.91
CA ALA A 310 0.97 -23.63 7.12
C ALA A 310 1.29 -22.83 5.84
N ILE A 311 2.41 -22.12 5.81
CA ILE A 311 2.90 -21.34 4.66
C ILE A 311 3.71 -22.24 3.71
N GLU A 312 4.38 -23.26 4.24
CA GLU A 312 5.18 -24.19 3.44
C GLU A 312 4.33 -24.86 2.35
N GLY A 313 4.86 -24.87 1.12
CA GLY A 313 4.16 -25.43 -0.04
C GLY A 313 3.00 -24.61 -0.58
N ALA A 314 2.76 -23.40 -0.07
CA ALA A 314 1.75 -22.51 -0.62
C ALA A 314 2.05 -22.16 -2.09
N GLY A 315 1.00 -22.07 -2.90
CA GLY A 315 1.09 -21.58 -4.27
C GLY A 315 1.01 -20.06 -4.37
N THR A 316 0.17 -19.47 -3.52
CA THR A 316 -0.02 -18.02 -3.40
C THR A 316 -0.07 -17.63 -1.92
N VAL A 317 0.64 -16.56 -1.57
CA VAL A 317 0.62 -15.95 -0.23
C VAL A 317 0.30 -14.47 -0.35
N VAL A 318 -0.68 -14.01 0.41
CA VAL A 318 -0.94 -12.59 0.63
C VAL A 318 -0.72 -12.31 2.11
N TRP A 319 0.18 -11.39 2.42
CA TRP A 319 0.50 -11.01 3.79
C TRP A 319 0.32 -9.52 4.02
N ASN A 320 -0.48 -9.15 5.02
CA ASN A 320 -0.70 -7.76 5.42
C ASN A 320 -0.77 -7.64 6.95
N GLY A 321 0.22 -6.99 7.53
CA GLY A 321 0.31 -6.65 8.95
C GLY A 321 1.25 -7.55 9.75
N PRO A 322 1.89 -6.97 10.80
CA PRO A 322 2.87 -7.66 11.63
C PRO A 322 2.22 -8.65 12.59
N MET A 323 3.03 -9.60 13.09
CA MET A 323 2.59 -10.62 14.07
C MET A 323 2.75 -10.17 15.53
N GLY A 324 3.46 -9.08 15.75
CA GLY A 324 3.74 -8.47 17.06
C GLY A 324 4.15 -7.02 16.89
N VAL A 325 4.71 -6.43 17.95
CA VAL A 325 5.25 -5.06 17.95
C VAL A 325 6.63 -5.08 17.27
N SER A 326 6.63 -5.29 15.96
CA SER A 326 7.82 -5.63 15.17
C SER A 326 8.84 -4.49 15.00
N GLU A 327 8.45 -3.26 15.32
CA GLU A 327 9.37 -2.14 15.43
C GLU A 327 10.35 -2.26 16.62
N TRP A 328 10.03 -3.10 17.60
CA TRP A 328 10.87 -3.41 18.74
C TRP A 328 11.60 -4.74 18.53
N ASP A 329 12.91 -4.76 18.54
CA ASP A 329 13.71 -5.97 18.31
C ASP A 329 13.32 -7.13 19.24
N ASN A 330 12.97 -6.84 20.51
CA ASN A 330 12.52 -7.86 21.46
C ASN A 330 11.19 -8.53 21.09
N PHE A 331 10.39 -7.93 20.23
CA PHE A 331 9.06 -8.39 19.83
C PHE A 331 8.89 -8.51 18.30
N ALA A 332 10.01 -8.61 17.58
CA ALA A 332 10.07 -8.77 16.13
C ALA A 332 10.18 -10.24 15.69
N PHE A 333 10.42 -11.16 16.61
CA PHE A 333 10.66 -12.58 16.30
C PHE A 333 9.57 -13.18 15.41
N GLY A 334 8.31 -13.03 15.80
CA GLY A 334 7.19 -13.63 15.05
C GLY A 334 7.09 -13.10 13.62
N THR A 335 7.17 -11.78 13.46
CA THR A 335 7.13 -11.14 12.14
C THR A 335 8.31 -11.58 11.27
N ASN A 336 9.50 -11.70 11.86
CA ASN A 336 10.69 -12.15 11.16
C ASN A 336 10.59 -13.61 10.71
N GLU A 337 10.04 -14.49 11.54
CA GLU A 337 9.82 -15.90 11.15
C GLU A 337 8.81 -16.06 10.03
N ILE A 338 7.75 -15.25 10.01
CA ILE A 338 6.80 -15.19 8.91
C ILE A 338 7.48 -14.72 7.62
N ALA A 339 8.29 -13.67 7.69
CA ALA A 339 9.05 -13.19 6.53
C ALA A 339 9.95 -14.28 5.94
N LYS A 340 10.66 -15.05 6.78
CA LYS A 340 11.48 -16.18 6.36
C LYS A 340 10.64 -17.29 5.71
N ALA A 341 9.51 -17.64 6.33
CA ALA A 341 8.63 -18.68 5.82
C ALA A 341 8.09 -18.33 4.43
N VAL A 342 7.63 -17.09 4.25
CA VAL A 342 7.14 -16.60 2.95
C VAL A 342 8.27 -16.56 1.92
N ALA A 343 9.45 -16.06 2.28
CA ALA A 343 10.63 -16.02 1.40
C ALA A 343 11.06 -17.41 0.90
N ASN A 344 10.91 -18.42 1.73
CA ASN A 344 11.33 -19.79 1.44
C ASN A 344 10.21 -20.66 0.84
N SER A 345 8.98 -20.17 0.78
CA SER A 345 7.81 -20.94 0.33
C SER A 345 7.80 -21.25 -1.17
N GLY A 346 8.49 -20.46 -1.99
CA GLY A 346 8.38 -20.53 -3.46
C GLY A 346 7.04 -20.07 -4.02
N ALA A 347 6.15 -19.51 -3.17
CA ALA A 347 4.85 -19.03 -3.56
C ALA A 347 4.91 -17.73 -4.37
N ILE A 348 3.84 -17.46 -5.11
CA ILE A 348 3.54 -16.10 -5.57
C ILE A 348 3.20 -15.29 -4.32
N SER A 349 4.11 -14.44 -3.88
CA SER A 349 4.03 -13.73 -2.61
C SER A 349 3.76 -12.24 -2.80
N ILE A 350 2.70 -11.75 -2.16
CA ILE A 350 2.29 -10.37 -2.18
C ILE A 350 2.33 -9.83 -0.75
N ILE A 351 3.17 -8.83 -0.53
CA ILE A 351 3.36 -8.20 0.77
C ILE A 351 2.71 -6.83 0.75
N GLY A 352 1.77 -6.62 1.63
CA GLY A 352 1.11 -5.32 1.85
C GLY A 352 1.32 -4.82 3.27
N GLY A 353 1.20 -3.49 3.44
CA GLY A 353 1.41 -2.85 4.73
C GLY A 353 2.88 -2.51 5.03
N GLY A 354 3.08 -1.35 5.65
CA GLY A 354 4.43 -0.81 5.90
C GLY A 354 5.29 -1.70 6.78
N ASP A 355 4.72 -2.24 7.86
CA ASP A 355 5.48 -3.05 8.83
C ASP A 355 5.91 -4.40 8.24
N SER A 356 5.05 -5.04 7.46
CA SER A 356 5.38 -6.30 6.77
C SER A 356 6.48 -6.09 5.72
N ALA A 357 6.36 -5.02 4.92
CA ALA A 357 7.35 -4.63 3.93
C ALA A 357 8.70 -4.30 4.60
N ALA A 358 8.69 -3.54 5.69
CA ALA A 358 9.89 -3.18 6.45
C ALA A 358 10.60 -4.42 7.00
N ALA A 359 9.88 -5.40 7.53
CA ALA A 359 10.47 -6.64 8.02
C ALA A 359 11.15 -7.44 6.89
N VAL A 360 10.49 -7.55 5.75
CA VAL A 360 11.04 -8.23 4.57
C VAL A 360 12.31 -7.54 4.06
N GLU A 361 12.31 -6.23 3.99
CA GLU A 361 13.46 -5.42 3.56
C GLU A 361 14.62 -5.50 4.55
N LYS A 362 14.33 -5.33 5.86
CA LYS A 362 15.34 -5.42 6.95
C LYS A 362 16.07 -6.76 6.95
N LEU A 363 15.38 -7.86 6.64
CA LEU A 363 15.95 -9.20 6.57
C LEU A 363 16.61 -9.54 5.23
N GLY A 364 16.57 -8.64 4.26
CA GLY A 364 17.16 -8.86 2.94
C GLY A 364 16.36 -9.84 2.06
N PHE A 365 15.07 -10.00 2.29
CA PHE A 365 14.21 -10.93 1.54
C PHE A 365 13.37 -10.26 0.43
N ALA A 366 13.56 -8.96 0.18
CA ALA A 366 12.78 -8.23 -0.81
C ALA A 366 12.80 -8.89 -2.20
N GLU A 367 13.98 -9.33 -2.65
CA GLU A 367 14.16 -9.98 -3.96
C GLU A 367 13.51 -11.38 -4.04
N LYS A 368 13.18 -11.99 -2.91
CA LYS A 368 12.50 -13.28 -2.84
C LYS A 368 10.97 -13.16 -2.87
N MET A 369 10.44 -11.94 -2.73
CA MET A 369 9.01 -11.67 -2.81
C MET A 369 8.62 -11.36 -4.25
N THR A 370 7.49 -11.89 -4.69
CA THR A 370 6.96 -11.60 -6.04
C THR A 370 6.60 -10.14 -6.17
N HIS A 371 5.98 -9.58 -5.14
CA HIS A 371 5.56 -8.18 -5.12
C HIS A 371 5.46 -7.63 -3.70
N ILE A 372 6.07 -6.48 -3.48
CA ILE A 372 5.89 -5.68 -2.26
C ILE A 372 5.08 -4.46 -2.68
N SER A 373 3.82 -4.39 -2.24
CA SER A 373 2.94 -3.29 -2.62
C SER A 373 3.40 -1.97 -2.01
N THR A 374 3.39 -0.94 -2.83
CA THR A 374 3.67 0.44 -2.40
C THR A 374 2.41 1.13 -1.86
N GLY A 375 1.27 0.46 -1.94
CA GLY A 375 -0.05 1.07 -1.86
C GLY A 375 -0.61 1.30 -0.46
N GLY A 376 -0.07 0.74 0.60
CA GLY A 376 -0.63 0.91 1.94
C GLY A 376 -2.16 0.73 2.01
N GLY A 377 -2.89 1.84 2.17
CA GLY A 377 -4.36 1.84 2.21
C GLY A 377 -5.02 1.39 0.90
N ALA A 378 -4.42 1.66 -0.25
CA ALA A 378 -4.95 1.20 -1.53
C ALA A 378 -4.84 -0.32 -1.69
N SER A 379 -3.73 -0.93 -1.24
CA SER A 379 -3.59 -2.39 -1.20
C SER A 379 -4.65 -3.02 -0.32
N LEU A 380 -4.88 -2.44 0.85
CA LEU A 380 -5.88 -2.95 1.79
C LEU A 380 -7.27 -2.90 1.17
N MET A 381 -7.68 -1.76 0.59
CA MET A 381 -8.96 -1.63 -0.11
C MET A 381 -9.09 -2.59 -1.28
N PHE A 382 -8.01 -2.84 -2.01
CA PHE A 382 -8.00 -3.83 -3.09
C PHE A 382 -8.28 -5.24 -2.55
N LEU A 383 -7.63 -5.62 -1.45
CA LEU A 383 -7.84 -6.91 -0.77
C LEU A 383 -9.25 -7.03 -0.17
N GLU A 384 -9.87 -5.91 0.20
CA GLU A 384 -11.28 -5.86 0.61
C GLU A 384 -12.27 -6.02 -0.54
N GLY A 385 -11.81 -5.99 -1.78
CA GLY A 385 -12.68 -6.00 -2.97
C GLY A 385 -13.43 -4.69 -3.20
N LYS A 386 -12.99 -3.60 -2.57
CA LYS A 386 -13.59 -2.27 -2.72
C LYS A 386 -13.11 -1.55 -3.98
N VAL A 387 -13.92 -0.62 -4.45
CA VAL A 387 -13.58 0.25 -5.58
C VAL A 387 -12.40 1.14 -5.22
N LEU A 388 -11.40 1.18 -6.10
CA LEU A 388 -10.32 2.15 -6.05
C LEU A 388 -10.62 3.28 -7.05
N PRO A 389 -11.05 4.46 -6.61
CA PRO A 389 -11.47 5.53 -7.52
C PRO A 389 -10.41 5.91 -8.55
N GLY A 390 -9.14 5.92 -8.14
CA GLY A 390 -8.00 6.25 -9.03
C GLY A 390 -7.66 5.16 -10.05
N VAL A 391 -8.23 3.97 -9.94
CA VAL A 391 -8.11 2.88 -10.93
C VAL A 391 -9.41 2.72 -11.70
N ASP A 392 -10.54 2.81 -11.02
CA ASP A 392 -11.86 2.63 -11.60
C ASP A 392 -12.15 3.63 -12.72
N CYS A 393 -11.67 4.87 -12.55
CA CYS A 393 -11.82 5.95 -13.53
C CYS A 393 -11.02 5.76 -14.84
N LEU A 394 -10.10 4.79 -14.90
CA LEU A 394 -9.27 4.53 -16.08
C LEU A 394 -10.06 3.76 -17.14
N LEU A 395 -9.68 3.97 -18.40
CA LEU A 395 -10.29 3.29 -19.55
C LEU A 395 -10.05 1.77 -19.53
N ASP A 396 -11.05 1.04 -19.94
CA ASP A 396 -10.95 -0.41 -20.20
C ASP A 396 -10.45 -0.67 -21.64
N LYS A 397 -9.80 -1.82 -21.84
CA LYS A 397 -9.36 -2.32 -23.16
C LYS A 397 -10.51 -2.69 -24.04
#